data_e24abf89c75b3cacb6d42eb168ccb3a4
#
_entry.id   e24abf89c75b3cacb6d42eb168ccb3a4
#
_cell.length_a   1.000
_cell.length_b   1.000
_cell.length_c   1.000
_cell.angle_alpha   90.00
_cell.angle_beta   90.00
_cell.angle_gamma   90.00
#
_symmetry.space_group_name_H-M   'P 1'
#
loop_
_entity.id
_entity.type
_entity.pdbx_description
1 polymer ?
#
loop_
_entity_poly.entity_id
_entity_poly.type
_entity_poly.pdbx_seq_one_letter_code
_entity_poly.pdbx_strand_id
1 'polypeptide(L)'
;MFPRLLKSLFWLAVIFFALSGITPGQSPKVPEKAPRRKTISDICLHSIGFVKHQGEKIYLEILPQYGPALDGLSGFSHVWVLYWFHEHDNPQDQATLKVHPRRDPKNPLTGVFATRAPVRPNLIALSVCRILKVKGNTVEVSDLDAKDGSPILDLKPYIPQGDSLPNAGTPEWVKKPKPE
;
A
#
# COMPACT_ATOMS: atom_id res chain seq x y z
N MET A 1 78.16 -0.86 -6.13
CA MET A 1 78.93 0.06 -7.04
C MET A 1 77.95 1.17 -7.45
N PHE A 2 78.06 2.29 -6.78
CA PHE A 2 77.49 3.60 -7.09
C PHE A 2 78.07 4.12 -8.41
N PRO A 3 77.55 5.12 -9.09
CA PRO A 3 76.87 6.34 -8.59
C PRO A 3 75.83 7.02 -9.50
N ARG A 4 75.09 7.97 -8.89
CA ARG A 4 74.90 9.38 -9.29
C ARG A 4 74.00 9.70 -10.52
N LEU A 5 73.20 10.76 -10.64
CA LEU A 5 73.05 12.10 -10.04
C LEU A 5 71.84 12.72 -10.78
N LEU A 6 70.94 13.37 -10.05
CA LEU A 6 70.55 14.78 -10.13
C LEU A 6 70.43 15.42 -11.52
N LYS A 7 69.20 15.85 -11.89
CA LYS A 7 68.99 17.18 -12.47
C LYS A 7 67.54 17.62 -12.32
N SER A 8 67.38 18.61 -11.46
CA SER A 8 66.31 19.56 -11.40
C SER A 8 66.18 20.32 -12.72
N LEU A 9 65.00 20.57 -13.20
CA LEU A 9 64.69 21.63 -14.12
C LEU A 9 63.31 22.21 -13.88
N PHE A 10 63.30 23.36 -13.34
CA PHE A 10 62.29 24.40 -13.34
C PHE A 10 61.46 24.42 -14.60
N TRP A 11 60.13 24.37 -14.40
CA TRP A 11 59.21 24.94 -15.36
C TRP A 11 58.32 25.97 -14.63
N LEU A 12 58.71 27.25 -14.82
CA LEU A 12 57.84 28.39 -14.55
C LEU A 12 56.66 28.33 -15.52
N ALA A 13 55.50 28.01 -15.02
CA ALA A 13 54.24 28.24 -15.75
C ALA A 13 53.77 29.67 -15.41
N VAL A 14 53.87 30.53 -16.39
CA VAL A 14 53.37 31.90 -16.40
C VAL A 14 51.86 31.86 -16.21
N ILE A 15 51.36 32.34 -15.07
CA ILE A 15 49.95 32.59 -14.85
C ILE A 15 49.59 33.88 -15.60
N PHE A 16 48.95 33.74 -16.74
CA PHE A 16 48.30 34.84 -17.44
C PHE A 16 46.98 35.15 -16.68
N PHE A 17 47.02 36.24 -15.93
CA PHE A 17 45.85 36.84 -15.30
C PHE A 17 45.06 37.56 -16.40
N ALA A 18 44.06 36.90 -16.96
CA ALA A 18 43.05 37.57 -17.76
C ALA A 18 41.99 38.15 -16.81
N LEU A 19 42.14 39.43 -16.53
CA LEU A 19 41.09 40.27 -15.97
C LEU A 19 40.00 40.42 -17.05
N SER A 20 38.94 39.63 -16.95
CA SER A 20 37.70 39.85 -17.70
C SER A 20 36.57 40.08 -16.71
N GLY A 21 36.19 41.33 -16.62
CA GLY A 21 34.87 41.92 -16.34
C GLY A 21 33.95 41.19 -15.36
N ILE A 22 34.13 41.41 -14.05
CA ILE A 22 33.07 41.15 -13.08
C ILE A 22 32.13 42.36 -13.14
N THR A 23 30.96 42.20 -13.77
CA THR A 23 29.86 43.14 -13.66
C THR A 23 29.21 43.01 -12.26
N PRO A 24 29.11 44.08 -11.48
CA PRO A 24 28.46 44.04 -10.17
C PRO A 24 26.94 44.00 -10.38
N GLY A 25 26.31 42.89 -10.03
CA GLY A 25 24.83 42.83 -10.02
C GLY A 25 24.17 41.48 -10.24
N GLN A 26 24.89 40.39 -10.46
CA GLN A 26 24.24 39.08 -10.50
C GLN A 26 24.49 38.31 -9.21
N SER A 27 23.48 38.30 -8.32
CA SER A 27 23.44 37.35 -7.22
C SER A 27 23.43 35.92 -7.81
N PRO A 28 24.18 34.97 -7.22
CA PRO A 28 24.15 33.58 -7.69
C PRO A 28 22.71 33.07 -7.63
N LYS A 29 22.17 32.66 -8.79
CA LYS A 29 20.90 31.97 -8.85
C LYS A 29 21.01 30.73 -7.96
N VAL A 30 20.29 30.73 -6.83
CA VAL A 30 20.09 29.55 -6.02
C VAL A 30 19.53 28.47 -6.95
N PRO A 31 20.16 27.31 -7.06
CA PRO A 31 19.64 26.23 -7.93
C PRO A 31 18.21 25.94 -7.54
N GLU A 32 17.33 26.01 -8.53
CA GLU A 32 15.91 25.62 -8.39
C GLU A 32 15.85 24.25 -7.71
N LYS A 33 15.12 24.21 -6.58
CA LYS A 33 15.04 23.06 -5.70
C LYS A 33 14.67 21.83 -6.54
N ALA A 34 15.60 20.88 -6.65
CA ALA A 34 15.35 19.61 -7.34
C ALA A 34 13.99 19.04 -6.91
N PRO A 35 13.20 18.45 -7.84
CA PRO A 35 11.87 17.93 -7.50
C PRO A 35 12.02 17.00 -6.29
N ARG A 36 11.28 17.32 -5.21
CA ARG A 36 11.25 16.50 -4.00
C ARG A 36 10.93 15.07 -4.43
N ARG A 37 11.88 14.15 -4.25
CA ARG A 37 11.62 12.73 -4.36
C ARG A 37 10.42 12.46 -3.46
N LYS A 38 9.27 12.06 -4.05
CA LYS A 38 8.12 11.60 -3.26
C LYS A 38 8.66 10.53 -2.30
N THR A 39 8.65 10.81 -1.03
CA THR A 39 8.99 9.82 -0.01
C THR A 39 7.93 8.73 -0.10
N ILE A 40 8.34 7.47 0.06
CA ILE A 40 7.43 6.28 0.05
C ILE A 40 6.29 6.41 1.07
N SER A 41 6.41 7.33 2.04
CA SER A 41 5.36 7.69 3.01
C SER A 41 4.10 8.35 2.40
N ASP A 42 4.15 8.84 1.15
CA ASP A 42 3.05 9.58 0.49
C ASP A 42 2.34 8.71 -0.57
N ILE A 43 2.01 7.47 -0.22
CA ILE A 43 1.20 6.59 -1.09
C ILE A 43 -0.22 7.13 -1.10
N CYS A 44 -0.75 7.42 -2.30
CA CYS A 44 -2.15 7.79 -2.51
C CYS A 44 -2.88 6.59 -3.12
N LEU A 45 -3.92 6.11 -2.45
CA LEU A 45 -4.81 5.07 -2.95
C LEU A 45 -6.12 5.72 -3.44
N HIS A 46 -6.67 5.17 -4.51
CA HIS A 46 -7.96 5.58 -5.06
C HIS A 46 -8.95 4.45 -4.92
N SER A 47 -10.19 4.77 -4.57
CA SER A 47 -11.29 3.80 -4.64
C SER A 47 -11.56 3.43 -6.10
N ILE A 48 -11.61 2.13 -6.39
CA ILE A 48 -12.01 1.60 -7.71
C ILE A 48 -13.50 1.29 -7.79
N GLY A 49 -14.22 1.35 -6.68
CA GLY A 49 -15.63 1.02 -6.56
C GLY A 49 -16.09 1.01 -5.12
N PHE A 50 -17.29 0.50 -4.89
CA PHE A 50 -17.91 0.44 -3.57
C PHE A 50 -18.64 -0.90 -3.37
N VAL A 51 -18.65 -1.36 -2.13
CA VAL A 51 -19.47 -2.50 -1.72
C VAL A 51 -20.92 -2.04 -1.58
N LYS A 52 -21.86 -2.82 -2.12
CA LYS A 52 -23.31 -2.58 -2.02
C LYS A 52 -24.05 -3.81 -1.51
N HIS A 53 -24.86 -3.60 -0.49
CA HIS A 53 -25.77 -4.62 0.05
C HIS A 53 -27.19 -4.41 -0.48
N GLN A 54 -27.78 -5.44 -1.05
CA GLN A 54 -29.17 -5.46 -1.50
C GLN A 54 -29.89 -6.69 -0.93
N GLY A 55 -30.50 -6.55 0.24
CA GLY A 55 -30.99 -7.67 1.03
C GLY A 55 -29.82 -8.58 1.46
N GLU A 56 -29.90 -9.86 1.13
CA GLU A 56 -28.84 -10.83 1.42
C GLU A 56 -27.70 -10.85 0.39
N LYS A 57 -27.85 -10.11 -0.70
CA LYS A 57 -26.85 -10.08 -1.79
C LYS A 57 -25.84 -9.00 -1.59
N ILE A 58 -24.60 -9.30 -1.95
CA ILE A 58 -23.47 -8.37 -1.87
C ILE A 58 -22.92 -8.17 -3.28
N TYR A 59 -22.77 -6.91 -3.66
CA TYR A 59 -22.26 -6.49 -4.94
C TYR A 59 -21.00 -5.63 -4.76
N LEU A 60 -20.04 -5.85 -5.61
CA LEU A 60 -18.91 -4.96 -5.82
C LEU A 60 -19.24 -4.10 -7.05
N GLU A 61 -19.62 -2.86 -6.83
CA GLU A 61 -19.93 -1.90 -7.89
C GLU A 61 -18.65 -1.16 -8.27
N ILE A 62 -18.09 -1.51 -9.42
CA ILE A 62 -16.84 -0.94 -9.92
C ILE A 62 -17.13 0.32 -10.72
N LEU A 63 -16.35 1.38 -10.50
CA LEU A 63 -16.50 2.64 -11.23
C LEU A 63 -16.31 2.40 -12.74
N PRO A 64 -17.10 3.06 -13.61
CA PRO A 64 -17.10 2.77 -15.05
C PRO A 64 -15.75 2.81 -15.73
N GLN A 65 -14.86 3.72 -15.32
CA GLN A 65 -13.51 3.83 -15.88
C GLN A 65 -12.62 2.61 -15.60
N TYR A 66 -12.96 1.80 -14.59
CA TYR A 66 -12.24 0.57 -14.24
C TYR A 66 -12.97 -0.71 -14.68
N GLY A 67 -14.14 -0.56 -15.33
CA GLY A 67 -14.93 -1.70 -15.85
C GLY A 67 -14.10 -2.68 -16.70
N PRO A 68 -13.28 -2.22 -17.65
CA PRO A 68 -12.43 -3.10 -18.45
C PRO A 68 -11.45 -3.96 -17.66
N ALA A 69 -11.09 -3.57 -16.43
CA ALA A 69 -10.22 -4.38 -15.56
C ALA A 69 -10.91 -5.65 -14.99
N LEU A 70 -12.22 -5.78 -15.15
CA LEU A 70 -12.97 -7.00 -14.79
C LEU A 70 -12.90 -8.10 -15.85
N ASP A 71 -12.32 -7.81 -17.02
CA ASP A 71 -12.23 -8.79 -18.10
C ASP A 71 -11.45 -10.02 -17.65
N GLY A 72 -12.03 -11.20 -17.86
CA GLY A 72 -11.44 -12.47 -17.42
C GLY A 72 -11.72 -12.86 -15.97
N LEU A 73 -12.21 -11.95 -15.11
CA LEU A 73 -12.49 -12.27 -13.70
C LEU A 73 -13.55 -13.36 -13.52
N SER A 74 -14.51 -13.46 -14.45
CA SER A 74 -15.56 -14.50 -14.44
C SER A 74 -15.03 -15.93 -14.60
N GLY A 75 -13.76 -16.09 -15.03
CA GLY A 75 -13.08 -17.38 -15.11
C GLY A 75 -12.58 -17.91 -13.77
N PHE A 76 -12.63 -17.09 -12.72
CA PHE A 76 -12.19 -17.46 -11.37
C PHE A 76 -13.39 -17.73 -10.46
N SER A 77 -13.24 -18.68 -9.55
CA SER A 77 -14.28 -19.00 -8.56
C SER A 77 -14.27 -18.05 -7.37
N HIS A 78 -13.10 -17.47 -7.03
CA HIS A 78 -12.92 -16.60 -5.87
C HIS A 78 -12.04 -15.41 -6.21
N VAL A 79 -12.21 -14.35 -5.43
CA VAL A 79 -11.49 -13.09 -5.56
C VAL A 79 -11.08 -12.58 -4.17
N TRP A 80 -9.85 -12.08 -4.07
CA TRP A 80 -9.41 -11.22 -2.98
C TRP A 80 -10.00 -9.84 -3.18
N VAL A 81 -10.71 -9.34 -2.18
CA VAL A 81 -11.24 -7.98 -2.12
C VAL A 81 -10.46 -7.20 -1.09
N LEU A 82 -9.76 -6.17 -1.54
CA LEU A 82 -9.11 -5.18 -0.68
C LEU A 82 -10.05 -3.97 -0.58
N TYR A 83 -10.42 -3.61 0.66
CA TYR A 83 -11.37 -2.51 0.88
C TYR A 83 -10.95 -1.68 2.10
N TRP A 84 -11.57 -0.53 2.26
CA TRP A 84 -11.27 0.42 3.31
C TRP A 84 -12.25 0.30 4.48
N PHE A 85 -11.72 0.26 5.70
CA PHE A 85 -12.53 0.32 6.91
C PHE A 85 -13.02 1.76 7.17
N HIS A 86 -13.89 2.26 6.31
CA HIS A 86 -14.29 3.67 6.26
C HIS A 86 -14.99 4.17 7.53
N GLU A 87 -15.67 3.29 8.29
CA GLU A 87 -16.26 3.64 9.58
C GLU A 87 -15.22 3.90 10.69
N HIS A 88 -13.96 3.48 10.45
CA HIS A 88 -12.83 3.64 11.36
C HIS A 88 -11.84 4.72 10.90
N ASP A 89 -12.21 5.53 9.90
CA ASP A 89 -11.34 6.56 9.34
C ASP A 89 -11.31 7.80 10.21
N ASN A 90 -10.65 7.66 11.36
CA ASN A 90 -10.43 8.70 12.35
C ASN A 90 -9.07 8.55 13.02
N PRO A 91 -8.48 9.63 13.57
CA PRO A 91 -7.13 9.60 14.17
C PRO A 91 -6.98 8.62 15.34
N GLN A 92 -8.03 8.39 16.15
CA GLN A 92 -7.99 7.51 17.32
C GLN A 92 -7.83 6.05 16.89
N ASP A 93 -8.65 5.60 15.93
CA ASP A 93 -8.61 4.24 15.41
C ASP A 93 -7.33 3.97 14.64
N GLN A 94 -6.84 4.95 13.87
CA GLN A 94 -5.57 4.86 13.15
C GLN A 94 -4.36 4.84 14.08
N ALA A 95 -4.41 5.50 15.24
CA ALA A 95 -3.35 5.48 16.26
C ALA A 95 -3.36 4.21 17.11
N THR A 96 -4.40 3.37 17.03
CA THR A 96 -4.51 2.15 17.82
C THR A 96 -3.51 1.10 17.34
N LEU A 97 -2.59 0.69 18.22
CA LEU A 97 -1.53 -0.28 17.91
C LEU A 97 -1.75 -1.65 18.53
N LYS A 98 -2.60 -1.77 19.56
CA LYS A 98 -2.88 -3.04 20.24
C LYS A 98 -4.37 -3.18 20.53
N VAL A 99 -4.87 -4.40 20.44
CA VAL A 99 -6.27 -4.78 20.72
C VAL A 99 -6.34 -6.15 21.37
N HIS A 100 -7.44 -6.43 22.06
CA HIS A 100 -7.83 -7.80 22.38
C HIS A 100 -8.53 -8.40 21.16
N PRO A 101 -7.98 -9.46 20.51
CA PRO A 101 -8.57 -10.08 19.33
C PRO A 101 -10.02 -10.47 19.58
N ARG A 102 -10.89 -10.29 18.60
CA ARG A 102 -12.33 -10.55 18.66
C ARG A 102 -13.08 -9.74 19.74
N ARG A 103 -12.49 -8.64 20.22
CA ARG A 103 -13.01 -7.84 21.36
C ARG A 103 -13.20 -8.65 22.65
N ASP A 104 -12.52 -9.78 22.78
CA ASP A 104 -12.58 -10.65 23.96
C ASP A 104 -11.38 -10.37 24.88
N PRO A 105 -11.60 -9.81 26.09
CA PRO A 105 -10.53 -9.54 27.04
C PRO A 105 -9.77 -10.80 27.54
N LYS A 106 -10.34 -12.00 27.35
CA LYS A 106 -9.68 -13.27 27.67
C LYS A 106 -8.57 -13.61 26.66
N ASN A 107 -8.59 -13.01 25.48
CA ASN A 107 -7.48 -13.10 24.54
C ASN A 107 -6.36 -12.15 24.91
N PRO A 108 -5.10 -12.48 24.65
CA PRO A 108 -3.97 -11.62 25.00
C PRO A 108 -4.05 -10.29 24.25
N LEU A 109 -3.62 -9.19 24.90
CA LEU A 109 -3.48 -7.89 24.24
C LEU A 109 -2.41 -8.01 23.15
N THR A 110 -2.82 -7.88 21.90
CA THR A 110 -2.04 -8.26 20.72
C THR A 110 -1.88 -7.05 19.77
N GLY A 111 -0.72 -6.93 19.14
CA GLY A 111 -0.48 -5.91 18.13
C GLY A 111 -1.44 -6.06 16.94
N VAL A 112 -1.92 -4.94 16.39
CA VAL A 112 -2.94 -4.94 15.32
C VAL A 112 -2.48 -5.67 14.05
N PHE A 113 -1.17 -5.72 13.78
CA PHE A 113 -0.62 -6.45 12.63
C PHE A 113 -0.67 -7.98 12.79
N ALA A 114 -0.84 -8.47 14.01
CA ALA A 114 -1.11 -9.89 14.27
C ALA A 114 -2.62 -10.19 14.33
N THR A 115 -3.47 -9.26 13.92
CA THR A 115 -4.93 -9.38 13.90
C THR A 115 -5.50 -8.86 12.58
N ARG A 116 -6.82 -9.06 12.38
CA ARG A 116 -7.58 -8.43 11.30
C ARG A 116 -8.53 -7.34 11.85
N ALA A 117 -8.17 -6.73 12.99
CA ALA A 117 -8.96 -5.65 13.58
C ALA A 117 -9.07 -4.46 12.61
N PRO A 118 -10.23 -3.79 12.54
CA PRO A 118 -10.44 -2.64 11.68
C PRO A 118 -9.67 -1.39 12.15
N VAL A 119 -9.43 -1.27 13.47
CA VAL A 119 -8.62 -0.19 14.05
C VAL A 119 -7.14 -0.49 13.82
N ARG A 120 -6.47 0.30 12.98
CA ARG A 120 -5.08 0.09 12.57
C ARG A 120 -4.54 1.28 11.79
N PRO A 121 -3.21 1.48 11.68
CA PRO A 121 -2.62 2.64 10.99
C PRO A 121 -3.07 2.83 9.55
N ASN A 122 -3.12 1.75 8.77
CA ASN A 122 -3.70 1.74 7.43
C ASN A 122 -4.96 0.90 7.47
N LEU A 123 -6.10 1.51 7.24
CA LEU A 123 -7.43 0.90 7.38
C LEU A 123 -7.77 -0.06 6.23
N ILE A 124 -6.78 -0.83 5.77
CA ILE A 124 -6.92 -1.79 4.67
C ILE A 124 -7.45 -3.11 5.20
N ALA A 125 -8.58 -3.52 4.67
CA ALA A 125 -9.21 -4.81 4.88
C ALA A 125 -8.91 -5.78 3.73
N LEU A 126 -8.99 -7.07 3.99
CA LEU A 126 -8.78 -8.13 3.03
C LEU A 126 -9.73 -9.29 3.31
N SER A 127 -10.52 -9.69 2.30
CA SER A 127 -11.40 -10.85 2.36
C SER A 127 -11.31 -11.67 1.08
N VAL A 128 -11.40 -13.00 1.20
CA VAL A 128 -11.63 -13.88 0.05
C VAL A 128 -13.12 -14.07 -0.09
N CYS A 129 -13.65 -13.82 -1.28
CA CYS A 129 -15.05 -13.95 -1.59
C CYS A 129 -15.26 -14.91 -2.75
N ARG A 130 -16.35 -15.68 -2.72
CA ARG A 130 -16.77 -16.47 -3.88
C ARG A 130 -17.42 -15.54 -4.91
N ILE A 131 -17.01 -15.64 -6.17
CA ILE A 131 -17.66 -14.95 -7.28
C ILE A 131 -18.91 -15.72 -7.66
N LEU A 132 -20.06 -15.05 -7.58
CA LEU A 132 -21.36 -15.63 -7.99
C LEU A 132 -21.69 -15.22 -9.42
N LYS A 133 -21.40 -13.96 -9.80
CA LYS A 133 -21.69 -13.44 -11.13
C LYS A 133 -20.85 -12.20 -11.41
N VAL A 134 -20.41 -12.05 -12.65
CA VAL A 134 -19.84 -10.80 -13.18
C VAL A 134 -20.75 -10.30 -14.30
N LYS A 135 -21.22 -9.04 -14.20
CA LYS A 135 -22.08 -8.43 -15.22
C LYS A 135 -21.80 -6.93 -15.35
N GLY A 136 -21.28 -6.51 -16.48
CA GLY A 136 -20.87 -5.13 -16.70
C GLY A 136 -19.84 -4.74 -15.63
N ASN A 137 -20.08 -3.64 -14.92
CA ASN A 137 -19.20 -3.14 -13.87
C ASN A 137 -19.52 -3.71 -12.47
N THR A 138 -20.29 -4.78 -12.38
CA THR A 138 -20.76 -5.33 -11.09
C THR A 138 -20.32 -6.77 -10.93
N VAL A 139 -19.78 -7.09 -9.75
CA VAL A 139 -19.45 -8.47 -9.34
C VAL A 139 -20.33 -8.83 -8.14
N GLU A 140 -21.22 -9.82 -8.29
CA GLU A 140 -21.98 -10.41 -7.18
C GLU A 140 -21.09 -11.43 -6.46
N VAL A 141 -20.93 -11.28 -5.15
CA VAL A 141 -20.07 -12.15 -4.32
C VAL A 141 -20.79 -12.67 -3.09
N SER A 142 -20.26 -13.74 -2.48
CA SER A 142 -20.65 -14.19 -1.14
C SER A 142 -19.50 -14.01 -0.15
N ASP A 143 -19.82 -14.10 1.16
CA ASP A 143 -18.84 -14.20 2.26
C ASP A 143 -17.96 -12.93 2.47
N LEU A 144 -18.44 -11.76 2.07
CA LEU A 144 -17.74 -10.49 2.29
C LEU A 144 -18.21 -9.84 3.60
N ASP A 145 -17.28 -9.68 4.55
CA ASP A 145 -17.49 -8.99 5.84
C ASP A 145 -17.15 -7.48 5.70
N ALA A 146 -17.69 -6.83 4.69
CA ALA A 146 -17.56 -5.38 4.50
C ALA A 146 -18.93 -4.70 4.70
N LYS A 147 -18.92 -3.49 5.19
CA LYS A 147 -20.13 -2.67 5.33
C LYS A 147 -20.61 -2.15 3.97
N ASP A 148 -21.89 -1.85 3.87
CA ASP A 148 -22.42 -1.13 2.72
C ASP A 148 -21.69 0.20 2.54
N GLY A 149 -21.36 0.57 1.31
CA GLY A 149 -20.61 1.77 0.99
C GLY A 149 -19.10 1.68 1.22
N SER A 150 -18.54 0.55 1.71
CA SER A 150 -17.09 0.41 1.86
C SER A 150 -16.37 0.64 0.53
N PRO A 151 -15.39 1.59 0.46
CA PRO A 151 -14.58 1.80 -0.73
C PRO A 151 -13.74 0.56 -1.05
N ILE A 152 -13.77 0.11 -2.30
CA ILE A 152 -12.94 -0.98 -2.79
C ILE A 152 -11.64 -0.38 -3.31
N LEU A 153 -10.50 -0.93 -2.88
CA LEU A 153 -9.16 -0.46 -3.24
C LEU A 153 -8.55 -1.28 -4.37
N ASP A 154 -8.80 -2.60 -4.37
CA ASP A 154 -8.23 -3.50 -5.38
C ASP A 154 -9.00 -4.84 -5.39
N LEU A 155 -8.94 -5.54 -6.52
CA LEU A 155 -9.41 -6.91 -6.68
C LEU A 155 -8.28 -7.76 -7.25
N LYS A 156 -8.07 -8.95 -6.68
CA LYS A 156 -7.11 -9.94 -7.22
C LYS A 156 -7.77 -11.32 -7.31
N PRO A 157 -7.57 -12.05 -8.39
CA PRO A 157 -8.08 -13.43 -8.46
C PRO A 157 -7.42 -14.27 -7.35
N TYR A 158 -8.20 -15.16 -6.73
CA TYR A 158 -7.64 -16.15 -5.81
C TYR A 158 -7.05 -17.31 -6.63
N ILE A 159 -5.76 -17.57 -6.42
CA ILE A 159 -5.00 -18.60 -7.14
C ILE A 159 -4.49 -19.62 -6.11
N PRO A 160 -5.16 -20.82 -6.00
CA PRO A 160 -4.84 -21.79 -4.94
C PRO A 160 -3.38 -22.19 -4.86
N GLN A 161 -2.68 -22.24 -6.00
CA GLN A 161 -1.26 -22.63 -6.06
C GLN A 161 -0.34 -21.66 -5.33
N GLY A 162 -0.71 -20.37 -5.26
CA GLY A 162 0.08 -19.34 -4.57
C GLY A 162 -0.52 -18.88 -3.25
N ASP A 163 -1.85 -18.95 -3.12
CA ASP A 163 -2.57 -18.36 -1.99
C ASP A 163 -2.89 -19.36 -0.87
N SER A 164 -2.85 -20.67 -1.17
CA SER A 164 -3.17 -21.71 -0.18
C SER A 164 -1.91 -22.21 0.52
N LEU A 165 -1.89 -22.11 1.85
CA LEU A 165 -0.84 -22.61 2.73
C LEU A 165 -1.45 -23.57 3.77
N PRO A 166 -1.70 -24.86 3.43
CA PRO A 166 -2.43 -25.79 4.28
C PRO A 166 -1.82 -26.00 5.67
N ASN A 167 -0.48 -25.87 5.79
CA ASN A 167 0.26 -26.09 7.04
C ASN A 167 0.58 -24.78 7.79
N ALA A 168 -0.07 -23.66 7.45
CA ALA A 168 0.16 -22.40 8.14
C ALA A 168 -0.23 -22.49 9.63
N GLY A 169 0.71 -22.13 10.51
CA GLY A 169 0.49 -22.10 11.96
C GLY A 169 -0.29 -20.87 12.41
N THR A 170 -1.12 -21.03 13.45
CA THR A 170 -1.84 -19.91 14.08
C THR A 170 -1.78 -20.02 15.60
N PRO A 171 -1.87 -18.88 16.34
CA PRO A 171 -1.97 -18.88 17.80
C PRO A 171 -3.27 -19.58 18.28
N GLU A 172 -3.25 -20.07 19.53
CA GLU A 172 -4.41 -20.78 20.11
C GLU A 172 -5.71 -19.97 20.13
N TRP A 173 -5.64 -18.65 20.34
CA TRP A 173 -6.83 -17.80 20.36
C TRP A 173 -7.52 -17.68 18.99
N VAL A 174 -6.81 -17.98 17.88
CA VAL A 174 -7.39 -18.03 16.53
C VAL A 174 -8.24 -19.30 16.36
N LYS A 175 -7.83 -20.42 16.97
CA LYS A 175 -8.48 -21.72 16.85
C LYS A 175 -9.80 -21.80 17.62
N LYS A 176 -9.98 -20.93 18.64
CA LYS A 176 -11.23 -20.88 19.41
C LYS A 176 -12.38 -20.37 18.53
N PRO A 177 -13.60 -20.92 18.65
CA PRO A 177 -14.76 -20.36 17.96
C PRO A 177 -14.97 -18.89 18.36
N LYS A 178 -15.62 -18.12 17.46
CA LYS A 178 -16.07 -16.77 17.85
C LYS A 178 -17.03 -16.89 19.03
N PRO A 179 -16.96 -16.01 20.05
CA PRO A 179 -18.04 -15.89 21.01
C PRO A 179 -19.34 -15.54 20.28
N GLU A 180 -20.45 -16.16 20.65
CA GLU A 180 -21.80 -15.84 20.16
C GLU A 180 -22.19 -14.41 20.58
#